data_b33a523377fd9ce222517eee6ad604ef
#
_entry.id   b33a523377fd9ce222517eee6ad604ef
#
_cell.length_a   1.000
_cell.length_b   1.000
_cell.length_c   1.000
_cell.angle_alpha   90.00
_cell.angle_beta   90.00
_cell.angle_gamma   90.00
#
_symmetry.space_group_name_H-M   'P 1'
#
loop_
_entity.id
_entity.type
_entity.pdbx_description
1 polymer ?
#
loop_
_entity_poly.entity_id
_entity_poly.type
_entity_poly.pdbx_seq_one_letter_code
_entity_poly.pdbx_strand_id
1 'polypeptide(L)'
;KYRNQSNMDFFSIDYIDIAKKLFRVLKPGGFFFSFSSPRLYHRMACAIEDAGFDIRDGFIWLYTQNQPKAMSLNHFIKKMPISEQEQIKLGESLSGWKTPQVKSCFEPIAMAQKPVQSTFLNNMLENNVALVNTNIKQGVANNMFPSNVITSESISSVIDRAFLTNKPNKQEKGENNIHKTVKPLSICKYLIALTTQQNSVVLDPFIGSGTTAVACKTLNRNYVGIELNAKYAQIARNRVADQQCAITADFADRQQVQPRLL
;
A
#
# COMPACT_ATOMS: atom_id res chain seq x y z
N LYS A 1 30.75 -3.27 4.46
CA LYS A 1 30.25 -4.22 5.49
C LYS A 1 29.24 -3.55 6.44
N TYR A 2 28.18 -2.92 5.95
CA TYR A 2 27.04 -2.47 6.76
C TYR A 2 25.73 -2.71 5.99
N ARG A 3 25.53 -3.92 5.53
CA ARG A 3 24.18 -4.36 5.16
C ARG A 3 23.53 -4.90 6.43
N ASN A 4 22.62 -4.14 7.02
CA ASN A 4 21.80 -4.64 8.12
C ASN A 4 21.04 -5.87 7.62
N GLN A 5 21.39 -7.04 8.14
CA GLN A 5 20.77 -8.33 7.84
C GLN A 5 19.24 -8.28 7.98
N SER A 6 18.73 -7.51 8.94
CA SER A 6 17.26 -7.38 9.17
C SER A 6 16.45 -6.81 8.00
N ASN A 7 17.07 -6.11 7.05
CA ASN A 7 16.39 -5.66 5.83
C ASN A 7 16.63 -6.59 4.63
N MET A 8 17.58 -7.52 4.73
CA MET A 8 17.82 -8.56 3.71
C MET A 8 16.88 -9.76 3.89
N ASP A 9 16.47 -10.07 5.13
CA ASP A 9 15.67 -11.25 5.43
C ASP A 9 14.25 -11.14 4.86
N PHE A 10 13.73 -9.93 4.64
CA PHE A 10 12.45 -9.72 3.95
C PHE A 10 12.56 -9.89 2.41
N PHE A 11 13.78 -9.81 1.85
CA PHE A 11 14.08 -10.03 0.43
C PHE A 11 14.84 -11.33 0.17
N SER A 12 15.21 -12.07 1.21
CA SER A 12 15.73 -13.44 1.10
C SER A 12 14.62 -14.45 0.85
N ILE A 13 13.37 -14.10 1.16
CA ILE A 13 12.21 -14.76 0.56
C ILE A 13 12.19 -14.28 -0.88
N ASP A 14 12.41 -15.21 -1.79
CA ASP A 14 12.44 -14.93 -3.21
C ASP A 14 11.09 -14.30 -3.60
N TYR A 15 11.06 -12.96 -3.72
CA TYR A 15 9.81 -12.22 -4.00
C TYR A 15 9.17 -12.70 -5.30
N ILE A 16 9.99 -13.20 -6.23
CA ILE A 16 9.51 -13.80 -7.47
C ILE A 16 8.74 -15.11 -7.21
N ASP A 17 9.15 -15.91 -6.22
CA ASP A 17 8.43 -17.15 -5.87
C ASP A 17 7.04 -16.84 -5.27
N ILE A 18 6.95 -15.79 -4.45
CA ILE A 18 5.66 -15.31 -3.95
C ILE A 18 4.80 -14.82 -5.12
N ALA A 19 5.35 -13.98 -5.99
CA ALA A 19 4.65 -13.45 -7.15
C ALA A 19 4.16 -14.58 -8.08
N LYS A 20 4.97 -15.63 -8.33
CA LYS A 20 4.56 -16.81 -9.09
C LYS A 20 3.41 -17.58 -8.44
N LYS A 21 3.42 -17.72 -7.11
CA LYS A 21 2.31 -18.36 -6.37
C LYS A 21 1.03 -17.52 -6.47
N LEU A 22 1.13 -16.20 -6.37
CA LEU A 22 0.00 -15.28 -6.56
C LEU A 22 -0.52 -15.33 -8.00
N PHE A 23 0.38 -15.34 -8.98
CA PHE A 23 0.03 -15.51 -10.39
C PHE A 23 -0.80 -16.77 -10.64
N ARG A 24 -0.41 -17.88 -10.01
CA ARG A 24 -1.13 -19.16 -10.14
C ARG A 24 -2.56 -19.09 -9.62
N VAL A 25 -2.80 -18.42 -8.50
CA VAL A 25 -4.12 -18.42 -7.84
C VAL A 25 -5.04 -17.30 -8.31
N LEU A 26 -4.50 -16.22 -8.91
CA LEU A 26 -5.31 -15.16 -9.47
C LEU A 26 -6.05 -15.61 -10.73
N LYS A 27 -7.29 -15.15 -10.89
CA LYS A 27 -8.03 -15.28 -12.15
C LYS A 27 -7.32 -14.51 -13.27
N PRO A 28 -7.46 -14.92 -14.56
CA PRO A 28 -7.06 -14.07 -15.67
C PRO A 28 -7.69 -12.68 -15.55
N GLY A 29 -6.92 -11.62 -15.81
CA GLY A 29 -7.34 -10.23 -15.62
C GLY A 29 -7.36 -9.76 -14.16
N GLY A 30 -7.01 -10.61 -13.18
CA GLY A 30 -6.94 -10.26 -11.77
C GLY A 30 -5.84 -9.24 -11.48
N PHE A 31 -6.11 -8.29 -10.60
CA PHE A 31 -5.16 -7.25 -10.22
C PHE A 31 -4.32 -7.68 -9.01
N PHE A 32 -3.08 -7.21 -8.99
CA PHE A 32 -2.14 -7.36 -7.90
C PHE A 32 -1.54 -6.00 -7.53
N PHE A 33 -1.79 -5.55 -6.31
CA PHE A 33 -1.20 -4.34 -5.74
C PHE A 33 -0.11 -4.69 -4.74
N SER A 34 1.06 -4.07 -4.89
CA SER A 34 2.17 -4.28 -3.98
C SER A 34 2.80 -2.97 -3.52
N PHE A 35 2.82 -2.77 -2.20
CA PHE A 35 3.45 -1.61 -1.56
C PHE A 35 4.94 -1.84 -1.38
N SER A 36 5.74 -0.81 -1.60
CA SER A 36 7.18 -0.87 -1.41
C SER A 36 7.77 0.41 -0.83
N SER A 37 9.03 0.35 -0.46
CA SER A 37 9.81 1.57 -0.20
C SER A 37 10.39 2.11 -1.52
N PRO A 38 10.65 3.44 -1.63
CA PRO A 38 11.23 4.02 -2.84
C PRO A 38 12.55 3.36 -3.28
N ARG A 39 13.33 2.86 -2.33
CA ARG A 39 14.64 2.25 -2.61
C ARG A 39 14.55 0.84 -3.20
N LEU A 40 13.42 0.15 -3.00
CA LEU A 40 13.28 -1.27 -3.34
C LEU A 40 12.20 -1.52 -4.39
N TYR A 41 11.44 -0.48 -4.74
CA TYR A 41 10.34 -0.57 -5.69
C TYR A 41 10.75 -1.22 -7.02
N HIS A 42 11.89 -0.83 -7.58
CA HIS A 42 12.38 -1.37 -8.85
C HIS A 42 12.59 -2.89 -8.80
N ARG A 43 13.13 -3.42 -7.68
CA ARG A 43 13.33 -4.87 -7.51
C ARG A 43 12.00 -5.62 -7.41
N MET A 44 11.06 -5.03 -6.70
CA MET A 44 9.72 -5.59 -6.55
C MET A 44 8.97 -5.61 -7.88
N ALA A 45 8.99 -4.50 -8.63
CA ALA A 45 8.33 -4.40 -9.92
C ALA A 45 8.89 -5.42 -10.92
N CYS A 46 10.23 -5.51 -11.06
CA CYS A 46 10.87 -6.52 -11.90
C CYS A 46 10.46 -7.95 -11.50
N ALA A 47 10.45 -8.28 -10.21
CA ALA A 47 10.07 -9.62 -9.78
C ALA A 47 8.59 -9.95 -10.06
N ILE A 48 7.71 -8.94 -10.07
CA ILE A 48 6.30 -9.09 -10.46
C ILE A 48 6.19 -9.37 -11.96
N GLU A 49 6.91 -8.62 -12.81
CA GLU A 49 6.96 -8.84 -14.26
C GLU A 49 7.56 -10.21 -14.60
N ASP A 50 8.69 -10.56 -13.96
CA ASP A 50 9.36 -11.86 -14.16
C ASP A 50 8.48 -13.06 -13.74
N ALA A 51 7.49 -12.81 -12.86
CA ALA A 51 6.49 -13.81 -12.50
C ALA A 51 5.35 -13.95 -13.51
N GLY A 52 5.30 -13.11 -14.55
CA GLY A 52 4.35 -13.16 -15.65
C GLY A 52 3.21 -12.12 -15.57
N PHE A 53 3.23 -11.20 -14.62
CA PHE A 53 2.26 -10.10 -14.56
C PHE A 53 2.63 -8.96 -15.51
N ASP A 54 1.63 -8.28 -16.05
CA ASP A 54 1.81 -6.98 -16.70
C ASP A 54 1.77 -5.88 -15.65
N ILE A 55 2.77 -5.00 -15.58
CA ILE A 55 2.67 -3.76 -14.83
C ILE A 55 1.76 -2.80 -15.59
N ARG A 56 0.63 -2.42 -15.00
CA ARG A 56 -0.37 -1.53 -15.59
C ARG A 56 -0.17 -0.08 -15.22
N ASP A 57 0.20 0.18 -13.95
CA ASP A 57 0.40 1.54 -13.43
C ASP A 57 1.23 1.50 -12.15
N GLY A 58 1.63 2.66 -11.66
CA GLY A 58 2.27 2.86 -10.36
C GLY A 58 1.55 3.94 -9.57
N PHE A 59 1.07 3.60 -8.38
CA PHE A 59 0.51 4.60 -7.47
C PHE A 59 1.59 5.16 -6.57
N ILE A 60 1.44 6.42 -6.19
CA ILE A 60 2.27 7.09 -5.19
C ILE A 60 1.37 7.55 -4.05
N TRP A 61 1.58 7.00 -2.85
CA TRP A 61 0.97 7.51 -1.65
C TRP A 61 1.90 8.52 -0.98
N LEU A 62 1.55 9.81 -1.07
CA LEU A 62 2.28 10.93 -0.48
C LEU A 62 1.85 11.16 0.97
N TYR A 63 2.82 11.47 1.82
CA TYR A 63 2.58 11.86 3.22
C TYR A 63 3.73 12.72 3.74
N THR A 64 3.44 13.62 4.68
CA THR A 64 4.46 14.50 5.27
C THR A 64 4.96 14.02 6.62
N GLN A 65 4.17 13.20 7.31
CA GLN A 65 4.45 12.69 8.64
C GLN A 65 5.43 11.51 8.62
N ASN A 66 6.72 11.79 8.65
CA ASN A 66 7.74 10.77 8.85
C ASN A 66 8.98 11.37 9.51
N GLN A 67 9.77 10.54 10.16
CA GLN A 67 11.06 10.93 10.74
C GLN A 67 12.19 10.66 9.74
N PRO A 68 13.16 11.59 9.59
CA PRO A 68 14.33 11.31 8.79
C PRO A 68 15.13 10.16 9.41
N LYS A 69 15.57 9.21 8.58
CA LYS A 69 16.39 8.08 9.01
C LYS A 69 17.89 8.40 9.00
N ALA A 70 18.25 9.60 8.55
CA ALA A 70 19.62 10.07 8.53
C ALA A 70 20.16 10.24 9.96
N MET A 71 21.32 9.64 10.23
CA MET A 71 21.99 9.70 11.52
C MET A 71 22.95 10.88 11.55
N SER A 72 23.05 11.55 12.70
CA SER A 72 24.08 12.57 12.95
C SER A 72 25.47 11.91 12.98
N LEU A 73 26.45 12.60 12.40
CA LEU A 73 27.85 12.14 12.41
C LEU A 73 28.48 12.21 13.80
N ASN A 74 27.94 12.98 14.73
CA ASN A 74 28.47 13.11 16.10
C ASN A 74 28.60 11.76 16.82
N HIS A 75 27.69 10.81 16.55
CA HIS A 75 27.79 9.46 17.11
C HIS A 75 29.03 8.70 16.62
N PHE A 76 29.46 8.94 15.38
CA PHE A 76 30.65 8.33 14.79
C PHE A 76 31.92 9.07 15.23
N ILE A 77 31.89 10.40 15.28
CA ILE A 77 33.01 11.26 15.70
C ILE A 77 33.45 10.92 17.13
N LYS A 78 32.50 10.76 18.05
CA LYS A 78 32.76 10.39 19.46
C LYS A 78 33.49 9.05 19.62
N LYS A 79 33.51 8.20 18.62
CA LYS A 79 34.21 6.89 18.61
C LYS A 79 35.57 6.94 17.93
N MET A 80 35.97 8.09 17.40
CA MET A 80 37.27 8.22 16.76
C MET A 80 38.39 8.34 17.81
N PRO A 81 39.55 7.75 17.57
CA PRO A 81 40.70 7.82 18.47
C PRO A 81 41.45 9.14 18.30
N ILE A 82 40.80 10.27 18.49
CA ILE A 82 41.31 11.63 18.42
C ILE A 82 40.92 12.39 19.70
N SER A 83 41.64 13.47 19.99
CA SER A 83 41.37 14.29 21.17
C SER A 83 39.97 14.89 21.18
N GLU A 84 39.44 15.20 22.35
CA GLU A 84 38.12 15.82 22.51
C GLU A 84 38.01 17.14 21.73
N GLN A 85 39.08 17.96 21.74
CA GLN A 85 39.12 19.22 20.98
C GLN A 85 39.01 18.99 19.46
N GLU A 86 39.67 17.96 18.95
CA GLU A 86 39.55 17.57 17.54
C GLU A 86 38.17 17.05 17.20
N GLN A 87 37.54 16.26 18.11
CA GLN A 87 36.17 15.80 17.94
C GLN A 87 35.16 16.97 17.83
N ILE A 88 35.32 17.99 18.69
CA ILE A 88 34.50 19.20 18.66
C ILE A 88 34.67 19.93 17.31
N LYS A 89 35.91 20.25 16.94
CA LYS A 89 36.21 20.93 15.66
C LYS A 89 35.67 20.16 14.45
N LEU A 90 35.81 18.83 14.43
CA LEU A 90 35.29 18.01 13.37
C LEU A 90 33.76 18.01 13.36
N GLY A 91 33.12 17.95 14.54
CA GLY A 91 31.67 18.04 14.69
C GLY A 91 31.10 19.36 14.18
N GLU A 92 31.80 20.47 14.44
CA GLU A 92 31.43 21.81 13.93
C GLU A 92 31.60 21.89 12.41
N SER A 93 32.74 21.43 11.87
CA SER A 93 33.02 21.46 10.43
C SER A 93 32.03 20.60 9.60
N LEU A 94 31.49 19.54 10.20
CA LEU A 94 30.51 18.66 9.61
C LEU A 94 29.08 18.95 10.07
N SER A 95 28.85 20.12 10.67
CA SER A 95 27.51 20.55 11.10
C SER A 95 26.56 20.53 9.90
N GLY A 96 25.35 19.94 10.10
CA GLY A 96 24.36 19.78 9.03
C GLY A 96 24.53 18.53 8.16
N TRP A 97 25.73 17.94 8.11
CA TRP A 97 25.93 16.69 7.36
C TRP A 97 25.44 15.49 8.16
N LYS A 98 24.77 14.55 7.46
CA LYS A 98 24.23 13.31 8.03
C LYS A 98 24.44 12.14 7.08
N THR A 99 24.21 10.92 7.56
CA THR A 99 24.24 9.75 6.68
C THR A 99 23.28 9.93 5.49
N PRO A 100 23.56 9.35 4.30
CA PRO A 100 22.88 9.67 3.03
C PRO A 100 21.47 9.10 2.95
N GLN A 101 20.60 9.58 3.82
CA GLN A 101 19.18 9.22 3.83
C GLN A 101 18.34 10.47 4.02
N VAL A 102 17.44 10.71 3.08
CA VAL A 102 16.44 11.78 3.19
C VAL A 102 15.19 11.29 3.93
N LYS A 103 14.35 12.24 4.36
CA LYS A 103 13.02 11.95 4.90
C LYS A 103 12.16 11.36 3.76
N SER A 104 11.72 10.11 3.94
CA SER A 104 10.79 9.50 2.99
C SER A 104 9.42 10.14 3.13
N CYS A 105 8.85 10.63 2.04
CA CYS A 105 7.54 11.30 2.01
C CYS A 105 6.54 10.58 1.08
N PHE A 106 6.87 9.39 0.61
CA PHE A 106 5.93 8.58 -0.17
C PHE A 106 6.22 7.08 -0.04
N GLU A 107 5.18 6.30 -0.30
CA GLU A 107 5.28 4.86 -0.59
C GLU A 107 4.78 4.61 -2.01
N PRO A 108 5.59 4.00 -2.90
CA PRO A 108 5.14 3.58 -4.21
C PRO A 108 4.38 2.26 -4.11
N ILE A 109 3.36 2.11 -4.98
CA ILE A 109 2.53 0.91 -5.07
C ILE A 109 2.52 0.46 -6.52
N ALA A 110 3.00 -0.73 -6.82
CA ALA A 110 2.85 -1.31 -8.14
C ALA A 110 1.40 -1.77 -8.34
N MET A 111 0.80 -1.43 -9.48
CA MET A 111 -0.44 -2.00 -9.97
C MET A 111 -0.12 -2.94 -11.13
N ALA A 112 -0.22 -4.22 -10.87
CA ALA A 112 0.02 -5.26 -11.85
C ALA A 112 -1.27 -6.03 -12.16
N GLN A 113 -1.31 -6.70 -13.28
CA GLN A 113 -2.47 -7.48 -13.71
C GLN A 113 -2.01 -8.80 -14.32
N LYS A 114 -2.67 -9.88 -13.94
CA LYS A 114 -2.51 -11.14 -14.67
C LYS A 114 -3.09 -10.96 -16.08
N PRO A 115 -2.37 -11.33 -17.15
CA PRO A 115 -2.85 -11.20 -18.51
C PRO A 115 -4.26 -11.77 -18.69
N VAL A 116 -5.09 -11.12 -19.49
CA VAL A 116 -6.41 -11.61 -19.88
C VAL A 116 -6.26 -12.75 -20.89
N GLN A 117 -7.18 -13.70 -20.89
CA GLN A 117 -7.16 -14.82 -21.84
C GLN A 117 -7.74 -14.46 -23.20
N SER A 118 -8.55 -13.38 -23.26
CA SER A 118 -9.21 -12.91 -24.48
C SER A 118 -9.28 -11.38 -24.49
N THR A 119 -10.40 -10.79 -24.87
CA THR A 119 -10.61 -9.34 -24.72
C THR A 119 -10.92 -8.97 -23.27
N PHE A 120 -10.63 -7.74 -22.89
CA PHE A 120 -10.98 -7.22 -21.56
C PHE A 120 -12.48 -7.38 -21.25
N LEU A 121 -13.34 -7.15 -22.24
CA LEU A 121 -14.77 -7.31 -22.09
C LEU A 121 -15.16 -8.77 -21.82
N ASN A 122 -14.70 -9.70 -22.64
CA ASN A 122 -15.01 -11.13 -22.47
C ASN A 122 -14.49 -11.63 -21.11
N ASN A 123 -13.25 -11.24 -20.74
CA ASN A 123 -12.69 -11.62 -19.45
C ASN A 123 -13.51 -11.05 -18.28
N MET A 124 -14.05 -9.84 -18.43
CA MET A 124 -14.93 -9.26 -17.43
C MET A 124 -16.25 -10.01 -17.30
N LEU A 125 -16.83 -10.45 -18.41
CA LEU A 125 -18.08 -11.24 -18.43
C LEU A 125 -17.88 -12.64 -17.83
N GLU A 126 -16.78 -13.29 -18.13
CA GLU A 126 -16.48 -14.65 -17.69
C GLU A 126 -15.96 -14.73 -16.26
N ASN A 127 -15.01 -13.86 -15.91
CA ASN A 127 -14.26 -13.92 -14.67
C ASN A 127 -14.68 -12.85 -13.64
N ASN A 128 -15.49 -11.89 -14.05
CA ASN A 128 -15.94 -10.74 -13.24
C ASN A 128 -14.77 -9.87 -12.76
N VAL A 129 -13.72 -9.76 -13.57
CA VAL A 129 -12.48 -8.99 -13.30
C VAL A 129 -11.80 -8.66 -14.63
N ALA A 130 -11.05 -7.61 -14.70
CA ALA A 130 -10.12 -7.13 -15.73
C ALA A 130 -10.18 -5.61 -15.93
N LEU A 131 -11.25 -4.95 -15.47
CA LEU A 131 -11.48 -3.53 -15.69
C LEU A 131 -11.34 -2.75 -14.38
N VAL A 132 -11.09 -1.46 -14.50
CA VAL A 132 -11.11 -0.52 -13.36
C VAL A 132 -12.44 0.22 -13.35
N ASN A 133 -12.99 0.42 -12.16
CA ASN A 133 -14.22 1.17 -11.98
C ASN A 133 -13.93 2.67 -11.90
N THR A 134 -14.12 3.39 -12.98
CA THR A 134 -13.88 4.84 -13.05
C THR A 134 -14.95 5.67 -12.37
N ASN A 135 -16.05 5.05 -11.90
CA ASN A 135 -17.07 5.71 -11.09
C ASN A 135 -16.66 5.82 -9.61
N ILE A 136 -15.57 5.18 -9.21
CA ILE A 136 -14.99 5.34 -7.88
C ILE A 136 -14.37 6.73 -7.81
N LYS A 137 -15.16 7.69 -7.40
CA LYS A 137 -14.75 9.08 -7.22
C LYS A 137 -14.26 9.26 -5.80
N GLN A 138 -12.98 9.51 -5.66
CA GLN A 138 -12.40 9.91 -4.38
C GLN A 138 -11.65 11.22 -4.60
N GLY A 139 -12.12 12.29 -3.96
CA GLY A 139 -11.53 13.62 -4.09
C GLY A 139 -12.50 14.67 -4.64
N VAL A 140 -12.07 15.89 -4.62
CA VAL A 140 -12.85 17.12 -4.68
C VAL A 140 -13.56 17.41 -6.03
N ALA A 141 -13.28 16.70 -7.10
CA ALA A 141 -13.83 17.02 -8.41
C ALA A 141 -14.73 15.90 -8.97
N ASN A 142 -15.98 16.24 -9.18
CA ASN A 142 -17.08 15.34 -9.53
C ASN A 142 -17.00 14.61 -10.90
N ASN A 143 -15.99 14.84 -11.74
CA ASN A 143 -15.94 14.28 -13.10
C ASN A 143 -14.56 13.77 -13.54
N MET A 144 -13.69 13.34 -12.61
CA MET A 144 -12.34 12.98 -12.96
C MET A 144 -12.06 11.48 -12.82
N PHE A 145 -11.21 10.99 -13.71
CA PHE A 145 -10.66 9.64 -13.62
C PHE A 145 -9.98 9.41 -12.26
N PRO A 146 -9.98 8.16 -11.76
CA PRO A 146 -9.19 7.78 -10.59
C PRO A 146 -7.73 8.22 -10.73
N SER A 147 -7.18 8.84 -9.69
CA SER A 147 -5.78 9.29 -9.68
C SER A 147 -4.87 8.20 -9.15
N ASN A 148 -3.67 8.10 -9.72
CA ASN A 148 -2.58 7.28 -9.20
C ASN A 148 -1.73 8.02 -8.15
N VAL A 149 -2.05 9.27 -7.82
CA VAL A 149 -1.43 10.02 -6.71
C VAL A 149 -2.41 10.11 -5.55
N ILE A 150 -1.99 9.60 -4.40
CA ILE A 150 -2.74 9.57 -3.15
C ILE A 150 -2.00 10.44 -2.15
N THR A 151 -2.65 11.42 -1.52
CA THR A 151 -1.98 12.32 -0.59
C THR A 151 -2.65 12.35 0.78
N SER A 152 -1.87 12.64 1.83
CA SER A 152 -2.35 12.78 3.20
C SER A 152 -2.76 14.22 3.56
N GLU A 153 -2.53 15.18 2.67
CA GLU A 153 -2.79 16.60 2.90
C GLU A 153 -3.35 17.23 1.63
N SER A 154 -4.13 18.32 1.81
CA SER A 154 -4.54 19.16 0.70
C SER A 154 -3.31 19.88 0.13
N ILE A 155 -2.77 19.40 -0.94
CA ILE A 155 -1.77 20.11 -1.76
C ILE A 155 -2.56 21.00 -2.71
N SER A 156 -2.99 22.13 -2.19
CA SER A 156 -4.18 22.85 -2.64
C SER A 156 -4.12 23.54 -3.98
N SER A 157 -3.03 23.62 -4.68
CA SER A 157 -3.02 24.34 -5.97
C SER A 157 -2.26 23.64 -7.11
N VAL A 158 -1.44 22.68 -6.80
CA VAL A 158 -0.57 22.02 -7.79
C VAL A 158 -1.07 20.63 -8.16
N ILE A 159 -1.84 19.97 -7.27
CA ILE A 159 -2.40 18.63 -7.49
C ILE A 159 -3.89 18.61 -7.14
N ASP A 160 -4.72 19.27 -7.91
CA ASP A 160 -6.18 19.28 -7.75
C ASP A 160 -6.85 17.91 -7.88
N ARG A 161 -6.09 16.86 -8.15
CA ARG A 161 -6.57 15.55 -8.60
C ARG A 161 -6.08 14.38 -7.78
N ALA A 162 -5.47 14.63 -6.62
CA ALA A 162 -4.96 13.57 -5.76
C ALA A 162 -6.00 13.06 -4.77
N PHE A 163 -5.98 11.74 -4.51
CA PHE A 163 -6.75 11.13 -3.44
C PHE A 163 -6.11 11.43 -2.08
N LEU A 164 -6.84 12.15 -1.22
CA LEU A 164 -6.36 12.53 0.12
C LEU A 164 -6.55 11.39 1.12
N THR A 165 -5.49 10.96 1.75
CA THR A 165 -5.55 9.95 2.80
C THR A 165 -4.44 10.14 3.83
N ASN A 166 -4.82 10.34 5.08
CA ASN A 166 -3.89 10.46 6.20
C ASN A 166 -3.34 9.10 6.62
N LYS A 167 -2.18 9.09 7.29
CA LYS A 167 -1.74 7.90 8.01
C LYS A 167 -2.78 7.54 9.07
N PRO A 168 -3.02 6.23 9.31
CA PRO A 168 -4.04 5.80 10.25
C PRO A 168 -3.73 6.33 11.65
N ASN A 169 -4.71 6.99 12.25
CA ASN A 169 -4.64 7.48 13.62
C ASN A 169 -4.79 6.33 14.63
N LYS A 170 -4.73 6.63 15.92
CA LYS A 170 -4.81 5.63 16.98
C LYS A 170 -6.16 4.90 16.99
N GLN A 171 -7.24 5.61 16.75
CA GLN A 171 -8.60 5.05 16.68
C GLN A 171 -8.75 4.09 15.49
N GLU A 172 -8.26 4.47 14.31
CA GLU A 172 -8.31 3.62 13.11
C GLU A 172 -7.44 2.36 13.23
N LYS A 173 -6.30 2.47 13.90
CA LYS A 173 -5.43 1.33 14.19
C LYS A 173 -6.05 0.36 15.18
N GLY A 174 -6.85 0.85 16.11
CA GLY A 174 -7.30 0.15 17.32
C GLY A 174 -6.32 0.37 18.49
N GLU A 175 -6.85 0.57 19.68
CA GLU A 175 -6.05 0.98 20.86
C GLU A 175 -4.93 0.01 21.22
N ASN A 176 -5.15 -1.28 21.03
CA ASN A 176 -4.21 -2.35 21.37
C ASN A 176 -3.41 -2.88 20.15
N ASN A 177 -3.42 -2.15 19.05
CA ASN A 177 -2.74 -2.59 17.84
C ASN A 177 -1.24 -2.25 17.88
N ILE A 178 -0.41 -3.26 18.11
CA ILE A 178 1.05 -3.17 18.17
C ILE A 178 1.74 -3.23 16.81
N HIS A 179 1.00 -3.39 15.72
CA HIS A 179 1.55 -3.48 14.38
C HIS A 179 2.13 -2.12 13.92
N LYS A 180 3.39 -2.12 13.53
CA LYS A 180 4.15 -0.87 13.28
C LYS A 180 3.78 -0.15 11.96
N THR A 181 3.33 -0.90 10.97
CA THR A 181 3.17 -0.42 9.57
C THR A 181 1.74 -0.58 9.06
N VAL A 182 0.76 -0.26 9.89
CA VAL A 182 -0.67 -0.30 9.51
C VAL A 182 -0.91 0.65 8.35
N LYS A 183 -1.53 0.16 7.27
CA LYS A 183 -1.93 0.97 6.13
C LYS A 183 -3.25 1.70 6.43
N PRO A 184 -3.48 2.89 5.85
CA PRO A 184 -4.77 3.56 5.94
C PRO A 184 -5.90 2.71 5.35
N LEU A 185 -7.01 2.64 6.07
CA LEU A 185 -8.18 1.91 5.63
C LEU A 185 -8.74 2.47 4.32
N SER A 186 -8.68 3.78 4.15
CA SER A 186 -9.13 4.49 2.95
C SER A 186 -8.35 4.07 1.69
N ILE A 187 -7.03 3.86 1.77
CA ILE A 187 -6.23 3.36 0.64
C ILE A 187 -6.67 1.95 0.26
N CYS A 188 -6.78 1.05 1.25
CA CYS A 188 -7.22 -0.32 0.98
C CYS A 188 -8.62 -0.34 0.36
N LYS A 189 -9.55 0.46 0.89
CA LYS A 189 -10.90 0.60 0.32
C LYS A 189 -10.86 1.11 -1.11
N TYR A 190 -10.05 2.13 -1.39
CA TYR A 190 -9.93 2.70 -2.73
C TYR A 190 -9.44 1.67 -3.74
N LEU A 191 -8.33 1.00 -3.47
CA LEU A 191 -7.74 0.00 -4.38
C LEU A 191 -8.68 -1.19 -4.59
N ILE A 192 -9.34 -1.66 -3.53
CA ILE A 192 -10.31 -2.77 -3.62
C ILE A 192 -11.53 -2.35 -4.44
N ALA A 193 -12.12 -1.19 -4.16
CA ALA A 193 -13.30 -0.72 -4.89
C ALA A 193 -13.00 -0.44 -6.37
N LEU A 194 -11.80 0.06 -6.66
CA LEU A 194 -11.37 0.37 -8.03
C LEU A 194 -11.33 -0.87 -8.93
N THR A 195 -10.98 -2.03 -8.37
CA THR A 195 -10.63 -3.22 -9.17
C THR A 195 -11.49 -4.45 -8.88
N THR A 196 -12.42 -4.38 -7.93
CA THR A 196 -13.29 -5.51 -7.57
C THR A 196 -14.76 -5.13 -7.53
N GLN A 197 -15.62 -6.09 -7.85
CA GLN A 197 -17.06 -6.00 -7.64
C GLN A 197 -17.46 -6.53 -6.26
N GLN A 198 -18.73 -6.31 -5.86
CA GLN A 198 -19.29 -6.92 -4.66
C GLN A 198 -19.14 -8.46 -4.71
N ASN A 199 -18.97 -9.08 -3.57
CA ASN A 199 -18.76 -10.52 -3.40
C ASN A 199 -17.46 -11.07 -4.02
N SER A 200 -16.62 -10.24 -4.65
CA SER A 200 -15.28 -10.66 -5.11
C SER A 200 -14.43 -11.12 -3.93
N VAL A 201 -13.47 -12.01 -4.19
CA VAL A 201 -12.52 -12.48 -3.19
C VAL A 201 -11.20 -11.72 -3.33
N VAL A 202 -10.74 -11.12 -2.26
CA VAL A 202 -9.44 -10.42 -2.15
C VAL A 202 -8.49 -11.29 -1.33
N LEU A 203 -7.31 -11.56 -1.87
CA LEU A 203 -6.25 -12.28 -1.16
C LEU A 203 -5.21 -11.27 -0.66
N ASP A 204 -4.90 -11.32 0.63
CA ASP A 204 -3.76 -10.60 1.24
C ASP A 204 -2.84 -11.60 1.95
N PRO A 205 -1.69 -11.98 1.33
CA PRO A 205 -0.76 -12.95 1.90
C PRO A 205 0.08 -12.39 3.07
N PHE A 206 -0.05 -11.09 3.37
CA PHE A 206 0.64 -10.40 4.45
C PHE A 206 -0.30 -9.48 5.23
N ILE A 207 -1.43 -10.01 5.66
CA ILE A 207 -2.57 -9.23 6.15
C ILE A 207 -2.27 -8.39 7.40
N GLY A 208 -1.19 -8.71 8.13
CA GLY A 208 -0.78 -7.99 9.32
C GLY A 208 -1.91 -7.90 10.36
N SER A 209 -2.24 -6.68 10.75
CA SER A 209 -3.35 -6.42 11.68
C SER A 209 -4.72 -6.27 10.99
N GLY A 210 -4.88 -6.70 9.73
CA GLY A 210 -6.17 -6.92 9.09
C GLY A 210 -6.81 -5.73 8.39
N THR A 211 -6.07 -4.71 7.98
CA THR A 211 -6.66 -3.53 7.33
C THR A 211 -7.39 -3.90 6.03
N THR A 212 -6.79 -4.77 5.21
CA THR A 212 -7.42 -5.29 3.98
C THR A 212 -8.71 -6.05 4.29
N ALA A 213 -8.74 -6.88 5.34
CA ALA A 213 -9.94 -7.61 5.73
C ALA A 213 -11.07 -6.68 6.20
N VAL A 214 -10.73 -5.66 7.00
CA VAL A 214 -11.68 -4.62 7.42
C VAL A 214 -12.24 -3.86 6.21
N ALA A 215 -11.38 -3.49 5.26
CA ALA A 215 -11.79 -2.85 4.02
C ALA A 215 -12.75 -3.72 3.21
N CYS A 216 -12.43 -5.00 3.05
CA CYS A 216 -13.27 -5.96 2.34
C CYS A 216 -14.66 -6.09 2.99
N LYS A 217 -14.70 -6.26 4.33
CA LYS A 217 -15.96 -6.35 5.07
C LYS A 217 -16.82 -5.09 4.87
N THR A 218 -16.21 -3.90 4.96
CA THR A 218 -16.92 -2.63 4.75
C THR A 218 -17.49 -2.49 3.34
N LEU A 219 -16.83 -3.08 2.34
CA LEU A 219 -17.19 -2.97 0.94
C LEU A 219 -18.03 -4.16 0.43
N ASN A 220 -18.46 -5.08 1.28
CA ASN A 220 -19.14 -6.33 0.90
C ASN A 220 -18.30 -7.18 -0.07
N ARG A 221 -17.01 -7.34 0.23
CA ARG A 221 -16.10 -8.26 -0.45
C ARG A 221 -15.70 -9.39 0.50
N ASN A 222 -15.47 -10.56 -0.07
CA ASN A 222 -14.86 -11.67 0.64
C ASN A 222 -13.34 -11.47 0.71
N TYR A 223 -12.68 -12.09 1.67
CA TYR A 223 -11.23 -12.03 1.77
C TYR A 223 -10.62 -13.33 2.25
N VAL A 224 -9.37 -13.56 1.85
CA VAL A 224 -8.47 -14.56 2.40
C VAL A 224 -7.23 -13.82 2.89
N GLY A 225 -6.92 -13.92 4.17
CA GLY A 225 -5.75 -13.27 4.78
C GLY A 225 -4.79 -14.28 5.37
N ILE A 226 -3.50 -14.09 5.14
CA ILE A 226 -2.43 -14.92 5.70
C ILE A 226 -1.53 -14.04 6.57
N GLU A 227 -1.26 -14.47 7.80
CA GLU A 227 -0.36 -13.81 8.73
C GLU A 227 0.44 -14.84 9.52
N LEU A 228 1.75 -14.69 9.50
CA LEU A 228 2.67 -15.60 10.20
C LEU A 228 2.69 -15.37 11.71
N ASN A 229 2.57 -14.10 12.13
CA ASN A 229 2.59 -13.72 13.54
C ASN A 229 1.22 -13.92 14.18
N ALA A 230 1.10 -14.89 15.08
CA ALA A 230 -0.17 -15.22 15.74
C ALA A 230 -0.80 -14.02 16.49
N LYS A 231 0.01 -13.11 17.06
CA LYS A 231 -0.51 -11.91 17.73
C LYS A 231 -1.13 -10.94 16.73
N TYR A 232 -0.51 -10.73 15.57
CA TYR A 232 -1.08 -9.88 14.53
C TYR A 232 -2.35 -10.53 13.93
N ALA A 233 -2.33 -11.82 13.70
CA ALA A 233 -3.51 -12.56 13.24
C ALA A 233 -4.69 -12.43 14.21
N GLN A 234 -4.44 -12.46 15.54
CA GLN A 234 -5.48 -12.24 16.54
C GLN A 234 -6.01 -10.80 16.52
N ILE A 235 -5.13 -9.80 16.38
CA ILE A 235 -5.54 -8.39 16.22
C ILE A 235 -6.43 -8.25 14.98
N ALA A 236 -6.05 -8.87 13.86
CA ALA A 236 -6.82 -8.84 12.63
C ALA A 236 -8.24 -9.41 12.83
N ARG A 237 -8.37 -10.56 13.49
CA ARG A 237 -9.68 -11.18 13.79
C ARG A 237 -10.55 -10.26 14.64
N ASN A 238 -9.98 -9.68 15.71
CA ASN A 238 -10.71 -8.76 16.59
C ASN A 238 -11.21 -7.53 15.83
N ARG A 239 -10.33 -6.86 15.07
CA ARG A 239 -10.69 -5.68 14.25
C ARG A 239 -11.81 -5.97 13.25
N VAL A 240 -11.80 -7.15 12.66
CA VAL A 240 -12.87 -7.55 11.71
C VAL A 240 -14.17 -7.88 12.46
N ALA A 241 -14.10 -8.50 13.64
CA ALA A 241 -15.29 -8.79 14.45
C ALA A 241 -15.97 -7.51 14.95
N ASP A 242 -15.18 -6.52 15.39
CA ASP A 242 -15.66 -5.22 15.89
C ASP A 242 -16.26 -4.34 14.78
N GLN A 243 -15.93 -4.62 13.53
CA GLN A 243 -16.48 -3.88 12.41
C GLN A 243 -17.96 -4.22 12.23
N GLN A 244 -18.84 -3.37 12.75
CA GLN A 244 -20.26 -3.44 12.40
C GLN A 244 -20.42 -3.31 10.89
N CYS A 245 -21.28 -4.12 10.31
CA CYS A 245 -21.63 -4.03 8.90
C CYS A 245 -22.38 -2.69 8.71
N ALA A 246 -21.62 -1.60 8.64
CA ALA A 246 -22.17 -0.31 8.27
C ALA A 246 -22.50 -0.40 6.79
N ILE A 247 -23.74 -0.78 6.50
CA ILE A 247 -24.40 -0.34 5.28
C ILE A 247 -24.56 1.17 5.48
N THR A 248 -23.46 1.92 5.31
CA THR A 248 -23.54 3.36 5.24
C THR A 248 -24.13 3.68 3.88
N ALA A 249 -25.29 4.32 3.89
CA ALA A 249 -26.04 4.79 2.75
C ALA A 249 -25.20 5.58 1.72
N ASP A 250 -24.03 6.08 2.10
CA ASP A 250 -23.13 6.86 1.24
C ASP A 250 -22.52 6.08 0.06
N PHE A 251 -22.45 4.75 0.12
CA PHE A 251 -22.00 3.93 -1.02
C PHE A 251 -23.17 3.23 -1.74
N ALA A 252 -24.29 2.99 -1.08
CA ALA A 252 -25.46 2.33 -1.66
C ALA A 252 -26.22 3.26 -2.64
N ASP A 253 -26.31 4.54 -2.34
CA ASP A 253 -27.05 5.53 -3.17
C ASP A 253 -26.37 5.85 -4.52
N ARG A 254 -25.11 5.45 -4.72
CA ARG A 254 -24.40 5.72 -5.98
C ARG A 254 -24.27 4.52 -6.91
N GLN A 255 -24.79 3.34 -6.53
CA GLN A 255 -24.75 2.12 -7.35
C GLN A 255 -26.09 1.76 -8.00
N GLN A 256 -27.16 2.54 -7.81
CA GLN A 256 -28.43 2.35 -8.52
C GLN A 256 -28.44 3.02 -9.91
N VAL A 257 -27.45 2.71 -10.75
CA VAL A 257 -27.65 2.83 -12.19
C VAL A 257 -27.87 1.40 -12.70
N GLN A 258 -29.12 0.99 -12.76
CA GLN A 258 -29.48 -0.21 -13.51
C GLN A 258 -29.02 -0.03 -14.97
N PRO A 259 -28.35 -1.03 -15.56
CA PRO A 259 -28.12 -1.01 -16.99
C PRO A 259 -29.49 -1.08 -17.68
N ARG A 260 -29.87 -0.02 -18.36
CA ARG A 260 -30.95 -0.11 -19.39
C ARG A 260 -30.36 -0.96 -20.51
N LEU A 261 -30.82 -2.19 -20.60
CA LEU A 261 -30.68 -3.01 -21.79
C LEU A 261 -31.34 -2.24 -22.96
N LEU A 262 -30.52 -1.92 -23.96
CA LEU A 262 -30.94 -1.65 -25.31
C LEU A 262 -30.92 -2.94 -26.10
#